data_9d987dd210ee3d6d3cc1a575deacaa5e
#
_entry.id   9d987dd210ee3d6d3cc1a575deacaa5e
#
_cell.length_a   1.000
_cell.length_b   1.000
_cell.length_c   1.000
_cell.angle_alpha   90.00
_cell.angle_beta   90.00
_cell.angle_gamma   90.00
#
_symmetry.space_group_name_H-M   'P 1'
#
loop_
_entity.id
_entity.type
_entity.pdbx_description
1 polymer ?
#
loop_
_entity_poly.entity_id
_entity_poly.type
_entity_poly.pdbx_seq_one_letter_code
_entity_poly.pdbx_strand_id
1 'polypeptide(L)'
;MHVTAEEILHPGHPAPTALVANLPYNVAVPVLLHMLDILPSLRTTVVMVQAEVADRLAATPGSRIYGVPSVKANFYGTVSRAGAIGRNVFWPAPNVDSGLVRITAFEKETAPWDPYDADLHAAVWTITDAAFAQRRKTLRAALKPLTGSGEAAEHLLKAAGIDPTLRGERLTAADYVRLAQCGASLL
;
A
#
# COMPACT_ATOMS: atom_id res chain seq x y z
N MET A 1 -6.70 -9.54 -14.34
CA MET A 1 -6.89 -8.39 -15.26
C MET A 1 -5.52 -7.76 -15.37
N HIS A 2 -4.95 -7.70 -16.56
CA HIS A 2 -3.59 -7.19 -16.82
C HIS A 2 -3.69 -6.03 -17.81
N VAL A 3 -4.29 -4.91 -17.35
CA VAL A 3 -4.24 -3.67 -18.10
C VAL A 3 -2.82 -3.12 -18.00
N THR A 4 -2.22 -2.77 -19.13
CA THR A 4 -0.87 -2.17 -19.19
C THR A 4 -0.94 -0.66 -19.29
N ALA A 5 0.17 0.01 -18.98
CA ALA A 5 0.27 1.46 -19.17
C ALA A 5 0.03 1.86 -20.65
N GLU A 6 0.52 1.06 -21.58
CA GLU A 6 0.38 1.30 -23.04
C GLU A 6 -1.07 1.28 -23.51
N GLU A 7 -1.92 0.46 -22.89
CA GLU A 7 -3.36 0.41 -23.19
C GLU A 7 -4.12 1.65 -22.71
N ILE A 8 -3.58 2.36 -21.70
CA ILE A 8 -4.16 3.59 -21.15
C ILE A 8 -3.57 4.84 -21.80
N LEU A 9 -2.26 4.81 -22.07
CA LEU A 9 -1.52 5.94 -22.62
C LEU A 9 -1.62 5.95 -24.14
N HIS A 10 -2.41 6.89 -24.69
CA HIS A 10 -2.53 7.03 -26.13
C HIS A 10 -1.45 7.96 -26.70
N PRO A 11 -0.79 7.58 -27.81
CA PRO A 11 0.17 8.46 -28.48
C PRO A 11 -0.45 9.82 -28.81
N GLY A 12 0.25 10.92 -28.49
CA GLY A 12 -0.21 12.28 -28.77
C GLY A 12 -1.10 12.91 -27.68
N HIS A 13 -1.45 12.16 -26.64
CA HIS A 13 -2.15 12.71 -25.47
C HIS A 13 -1.21 12.80 -24.25
N PRO A 14 -1.36 13.84 -23.40
CA PRO A 14 -0.60 13.92 -22.16
C PRO A 14 -0.96 12.75 -21.23
N ALA A 15 0.03 12.25 -20.49
CA ALA A 15 -0.19 11.21 -19.50
C ALA A 15 -1.17 11.68 -18.40
N PRO A 16 -2.08 10.81 -17.91
CA PRO A 16 -3.06 11.18 -16.90
C PRO A 16 -2.37 11.55 -15.58
N THR A 17 -2.77 12.67 -15.00
CA THR A 17 -2.27 13.13 -13.70
C THR A 17 -3.24 12.91 -12.55
N ALA A 18 -4.47 12.50 -12.85
CA ALA A 18 -5.50 12.21 -11.87
C ALA A 18 -6.24 10.92 -12.20
N LEU A 19 -6.51 10.13 -11.17
CA LEU A 19 -7.40 8.97 -11.22
C LEU A 19 -8.62 9.25 -10.35
N VAL A 20 -9.80 9.31 -10.97
CA VAL A 20 -11.07 9.48 -10.25
C VAL A 20 -11.99 8.32 -10.65
N ALA A 21 -12.33 7.44 -9.72
CA ALA A 21 -13.07 6.23 -10.05
C ALA A 21 -14.01 5.77 -8.92
N ASN A 22 -15.15 5.22 -9.35
CA ASN A 22 -15.97 4.34 -8.52
C ASN A 22 -15.53 2.90 -8.80
N LEU A 23 -14.80 2.29 -7.87
CA LEU A 23 -14.21 0.97 -8.06
C LEU A 23 -15.18 -0.15 -7.65
N PRO A 24 -15.24 -1.26 -8.41
CA PRO A 24 -15.99 -2.44 -7.98
C PRO A 24 -15.44 -2.97 -6.66
N TYR A 25 -16.32 -3.22 -5.69
CA TYR A 25 -15.92 -3.47 -4.30
C TYR A 25 -14.99 -4.66 -4.11
N ASN A 26 -15.23 -5.74 -4.84
CA ASN A 26 -14.47 -6.99 -4.71
C ASN A 26 -13.04 -6.94 -5.27
N VAL A 27 -12.72 -5.95 -6.11
CA VAL A 27 -11.41 -5.80 -6.76
C VAL A 27 -10.79 -4.41 -6.56
N ALA A 28 -11.39 -3.59 -5.72
CA ALA A 28 -11.01 -2.18 -5.55
C ALA A 28 -9.53 -2.01 -5.18
N VAL A 29 -9.03 -2.74 -4.17
CA VAL A 29 -7.64 -2.62 -3.72
C VAL A 29 -6.63 -3.09 -4.77
N PRO A 30 -6.76 -4.28 -5.38
CA PRO A 30 -5.87 -4.70 -6.46
C PRO A 30 -5.85 -3.73 -7.63
N VAL A 31 -7.03 -3.23 -8.07
CA VAL A 31 -7.11 -2.28 -9.18
C VAL A 31 -6.44 -0.96 -8.82
N LEU A 32 -6.71 -0.43 -7.63
CA LEU A 32 -6.09 0.81 -7.15
C LEU A 32 -4.56 0.71 -7.13
N LEU A 33 -4.02 -0.32 -6.48
CA LEU A 33 -2.58 -0.52 -6.39
C LEU A 33 -1.93 -0.73 -7.75
N HIS A 34 -2.58 -1.47 -8.64
CA HIS A 34 -2.12 -1.67 -10.01
C HIS A 34 -2.06 -0.35 -10.80
N MET A 35 -3.09 0.50 -10.70
CA MET A 35 -3.09 1.82 -11.36
C MET A 35 -2.00 2.73 -10.84
N LEU A 36 -1.73 2.72 -9.53
CA LEU A 36 -0.64 3.49 -8.93
C LEU A 36 0.73 3.01 -9.40
N ASP A 37 0.89 1.71 -9.63
CA ASP A 37 2.12 1.08 -10.08
C ASP A 37 2.45 1.41 -11.54
N ILE A 38 1.47 1.26 -12.44
CA ILE A 38 1.69 1.41 -13.88
C ILE A 38 1.59 2.84 -14.41
N LEU A 39 1.11 3.80 -13.60
CA LEU A 39 0.90 5.20 -14.00
C LEU A 39 1.69 6.17 -13.11
N PRO A 40 3.01 6.29 -13.30
CA PRO A 40 3.85 7.18 -12.48
C PRO A 40 3.56 8.67 -12.69
N SER A 41 2.73 9.01 -13.65
CA SER A 41 2.25 10.39 -13.91
C SER A 41 1.14 10.83 -12.97
N LEU A 42 0.50 9.91 -12.23
CA LEU A 42 -0.57 10.26 -11.30
C LEU A 42 -0.06 11.12 -10.15
N ARG A 43 -0.73 12.25 -9.91
CA ARG A 43 -0.48 13.16 -8.80
C ARG A 43 -1.54 13.03 -7.72
N THR A 44 -2.78 12.83 -8.13
CA THR A 44 -3.91 12.70 -7.22
C THR A 44 -4.80 11.55 -7.66
N THR A 45 -5.11 10.69 -6.72
CA THR A 45 -6.09 9.62 -6.90
C THR A 45 -7.23 9.81 -5.91
N VAL A 46 -8.47 9.80 -6.38
CA VAL A 46 -9.67 9.79 -5.55
C VAL A 46 -10.55 8.62 -5.97
N VAL A 47 -10.71 7.66 -5.09
CA VAL A 47 -11.52 6.48 -5.38
C VAL A 47 -12.64 6.30 -4.36
N MET A 48 -13.78 5.84 -4.86
CA MET A 48 -14.88 5.39 -4.03
C MET A 48 -14.80 3.87 -3.89
N VAL A 49 -14.82 3.41 -2.65
CA VAL A 49 -14.75 1.99 -2.26
C VAL A 49 -15.72 1.74 -1.10
N GLN A 50 -15.89 0.50 -0.66
CA GLN A 50 -16.62 0.22 0.58
C GLN A 50 -16.03 1.01 1.75
N ALA A 51 -16.86 1.48 2.67
CA ALA A 51 -16.44 2.30 3.82
C ALA A 51 -15.33 1.62 4.64
N GLU A 52 -15.47 0.30 4.90
CA GLU A 52 -14.46 -0.49 5.60
C GLU A 52 -13.10 -0.52 4.86
N VAL A 53 -13.14 -0.64 3.53
CA VAL A 53 -11.92 -0.64 2.70
C VAL A 53 -11.27 0.74 2.71
N ALA A 54 -12.07 1.80 2.65
CA ALA A 54 -11.57 3.17 2.75
C ALA A 54 -10.91 3.44 4.11
N ASP A 55 -11.52 2.98 5.19
CA ASP A 55 -10.96 3.11 6.54
C ASP A 55 -9.65 2.33 6.69
N ARG A 56 -9.57 1.14 6.08
CA ARG A 56 -8.36 0.31 6.07
C ARG A 56 -7.23 0.94 5.26
N LEU A 57 -7.52 1.48 4.08
CA LEU A 57 -6.53 2.18 3.25
C LEU A 57 -5.93 3.40 3.97
N ALA A 58 -6.78 4.19 4.63
CA ALA A 58 -6.39 5.41 5.35
C ALA A 58 -6.01 5.17 6.82
N ALA A 59 -5.91 3.90 7.25
CA ALA A 59 -5.57 3.56 8.62
C ALA A 59 -4.13 3.95 8.96
N THR A 60 -3.92 4.33 10.22
CA THR A 60 -2.59 4.65 10.76
C THR A 60 -1.96 3.46 11.46
N PRO A 61 -0.62 3.36 11.50
CA PRO A 61 0.08 2.31 12.24
C PRO A 61 -0.40 2.17 13.69
N GLY A 62 -0.55 0.93 14.13
CA GLY A 62 -1.02 0.61 15.48
C GLY A 62 -2.54 0.53 15.63
N SER A 63 -3.32 0.93 14.64
CA SER A 63 -4.77 0.74 14.66
C SER A 63 -5.16 -0.71 14.33
N ARG A 64 -6.35 -1.14 14.80
CA ARG A 64 -6.84 -2.52 14.57
C ARG A 64 -7.06 -2.85 13.09
N ILE A 65 -7.35 -1.86 12.26
CA ILE A 65 -7.67 -2.02 10.85
C ILE A 65 -6.47 -1.79 9.93
N TYR A 66 -5.34 -1.30 10.47
CA TYR A 66 -4.11 -1.15 9.70
C TYR A 66 -3.60 -2.51 9.18
N GLY A 67 -3.24 -2.58 7.91
CA GLY A 67 -2.85 -3.83 7.28
C GLY A 67 -2.11 -3.65 5.96
N VAL A 68 -1.95 -4.73 5.23
CA VAL A 68 -1.27 -4.75 3.92
C VAL A 68 -1.74 -3.63 2.98
N PRO A 69 -3.06 -3.40 2.78
CA PRO A 69 -3.52 -2.31 1.92
C PRO A 69 -3.08 -0.93 2.39
N SER A 70 -3.01 -0.71 3.72
CA SER A 70 -2.56 0.56 4.30
C SER A 70 -1.10 0.83 3.95
N VAL A 71 -0.22 -0.16 4.15
CA VAL A 71 1.22 -0.05 3.84
C VAL A 71 1.42 0.17 2.35
N LYS A 72 0.83 -0.70 1.50
CA LYS A 72 1.02 -0.67 0.05
C LYS A 72 0.51 0.62 -0.59
N ALA A 73 -0.61 1.19 -0.11
CA ALA A 73 -1.08 2.48 -0.60
C ALA A 73 -0.18 3.65 -0.16
N ASN A 74 0.30 3.64 1.10
CA ASN A 74 1.22 4.67 1.60
C ASN A 74 2.64 4.56 1.01
N PHE A 75 2.96 3.50 0.29
CA PHE A 75 4.20 3.38 -0.46
C PHE A 75 4.27 4.36 -1.65
N TYR A 76 3.12 4.68 -2.25
CA TYR A 76 3.03 5.62 -3.39
C TYR A 76 2.79 7.07 -3.01
N GLY A 77 2.33 7.34 -1.79
CA GLY A 77 1.99 8.70 -1.38
C GLY A 77 1.24 8.77 -0.06
N THR A 78 0.72 9.93 0.25
CA THR A 78 -0.08 10.17 1.46
C THR A 78 -1.52 9.76 1.22
N VAL A 79 -2.05 8.89 2.08
CA VAL A 79 -3.41 8.37 2.01
C VAL A 79 -4.29 9.02 3.07
N SER A 80 -5.46 9.48 2.68
CA SER A 80 -6.44 10.09 3.59
C SER A 80 -7.87 9.76 3.22
N ARG A 81 -8.76 9.77 4.21
CA ARG A 81 -10.21 9.77 3.97
C ARG A 81 -10.63 11.10 3.35
N ALA A 82 -11.38 11.04 2.26
CA ALA A 82 -11.86 12.22 1.54
C ALA A 82 -13.37 12.45 1.69
N GLY A 83 -14.09 11.53 2.34
CA GLY A 83 -15.51 11.65 2.59
C GLY A 83 -16.20 10.31 2.78
N ALA A 84 -17.51 10.36 3.03
CA ALA A 84 -18.39 9.21 3.13
C ALA A 84 -19.61 9.42 2.23
N ILE A 85 -20.12 8.35 1.65
CA ILE A 85 -21.32 8.35 0.81
C ILE A 85 -22.25 7.26 1.33
N GLY A 86 -23.41 7.68 1.81
CA GLY A 86 -24.42 6.77 2.31
C GLY A 86 -25.02 5.91 1.19
N ARG A 87 -25.38 4.69 1.51
CA ARG A 87 -25.94 3.71 0.55
C ARG A 87 -27.22 4.18 -0.16
N ASN A 88 -27.97 5.12 0.42
CA ASN A 88 -29.24 5.63 -0.13
C ASN A 88 -29.04 6.56 -1.34
N VAL A 89 -27.79 6.92 -1.68
CA VAL A 89 -27.45 7.71 -2.87
C VAL A 89 -27.52 6.87 -4.15
N PHE A 90 -27.48 5.54 -4.01
CA PHE A 90 -27.42 4.62 -5.14
C PHE A 90 -28.75 3.92 -5.40
N TRP A 91 -28.98 3.57 -6.68
CA TRP A 91 -30.09 2.72 -7.08
C TRP A 91 -29.61 1.59 -8.03
N PRO A 92 -29.84 0.33 -7.66
CA PRO A 92 -30.32 -0.14 -6.37
C PRO A 92 -29.35 0.19 -5.23
N ALA A 93 -29.86 0.38 -4.01
CA ALA A 93 -29.03 0.70 -2.86
C ALA A 93 -28.14 -0.50 -2.50
N PRO A 94 -26.82 -0.31 -2.34
CA PRO A 94 -25.92 -1.37 -1.87
C PRO A 94 -26.17 -1.70 -0.40
N ASN A 95 -25.68 -2.87 0.04
CA ASN A 95 -25.84 -3.31 1.44
C ASN A 95 -24.93 -2.56 2.43
N VAL A 96 -23.91 -1.84 1.94
CA VAL A 96 -22.89 -1.16 2.74
C VAL A 96 -22.70 0.27 2.28
N ASP A 97 -22.26 1.13 3.18
CA ASP A 97 -21.88 2.49 2.87
C ASP A 97 -20.56 2.53 2.09
N SER A 98 -20.34 3.60 1.35
CA SER A 98 -19.13 3.86 0.59
C SER A 98 -18.27 4.93 1.27
N GLY A 99 -16.98 4.89 0.98
CA GLY A 99 -16.02 5.89 1.44
C GLY A 99 -15.16 6.37 0.29
N LEU A 100 -14.84 7.66 0.32
CA LEU A 100 -13.86 8.25 -0.58
C LEU A 100 -12.48 8.22 0.06
N VAL A 101 -11.50 7.78 -0.71
CA VAL A 101 -10.07 7.80 -0.34
C VAL A 101 -9.35 8.70 -1.33
N ARG A 102 -8.51 9.57 -0.79
CA ARG A 102 -7.55 10.36 -1.57
C ARG A 102 -6.15 9.80 -1.33
N ILE A 103 -5.39 9.63 -2.41
CA ILE A 103 -3.95 9.40 -2.38
C ILE A 103 -3.30 10.56 -3.12
N THR A 104 -2.42 11.28 -2.43
CA THR A 104 -1.57 12.31 -3.03
C THR A 104 -0.20 11.69 -3.22
N ALA A 105 0.20 11.47 -4.47
CA ALA A 105 1.48 10.86 -4.79
C ALA A 105 2.65 11.71 -4.29
N PHE A 106 3.77 11.08 -3.96
CA PHE A 106 5.00 11.81 -3.68
C PHE A 106 5.45 12.59 -4.92
N GLU A 107 5.91 13.81 -4.69
CA GLU A 107 6.58 14.59 -5.75
C GLU A 107 7.97 13.97 -5.98
N LYS A 108 8.34 13.78 -7.25
CA LYS A 108 9.56 13.07 -7.63
C LYS A 108 10.81 13.63 -6.98
N GLU A 109 10.88 14.96 -6.84
CA GLU A 109 12.03 15.70 -6.31
C GLU A 109 12.17 15.59 -4.79
N THR A 110 11.07 15.32 -4.08
CA THR A 110 11.01 15.29 -2.60
C THR A 110 10.58 13.93 -2.05
N ALA A 111 10.37 12.95 -2.93
CA ALA A 111 9.98 11.60 -2.54
C ALA A 111 11.01 10.99 -1.57
N PRO A 112 10.57 10.39 -0.47
CA PRO A 112 11.49 9.76 0.48
C PRO A 112 12.13 8.47 -0.06
N TRP A 113 11.59 7.90 -1.13
CA TRP A 113 12.10 6.77 -1.92
C TRP A 113 11.49 6.84 -3.32
N ASP A 114 12.05 6.07 -4.27
CA ASP A 114 11.43 5.90 -5.58
C ASP A 114 10.40 4.76 -5.53
N PRO A 115 9.08 5.05 -5.60
CA PRO A 115 8.05 4.02 -5.58
C PRO A 115 7.98 3.20 -6.87
N TYR A 116 8.72 3.58 -7.90
CA TYR A 116 8.78 2.90 -9.20
C TYR A 116 10.09 2.11 -9.42
N ASP A 117 10.95 2.05 -8.40
CA ASP A 117 12.05 1.09 -8.34
C ASP A 117 11.47 -0.32 -8.15
N ALA A 118 11.59 -1.16 -9.18
CA ALA A 118 10.98 -2.48 -9.23
C ALA A 118 11.51 -3.42 -8.14
N ASP A 119 12.79 -3.35 -7.83
CA ASP A 119 13.43 -4.20 -6.81
C ASP A 119 12.96 -3.79 -5.41
N LEU A 120 12.94 -2.48 -5.14
CA LEU A 120 12.42 -1.95 -3.87
C LEU A 120 10.95 -2.30 -3.69
N HIS A 121 10.14 -2.12 -4.73
CA HIS A 121 8.71 -2.46 -4.72
C HIS A 121 8.52 -3.95 -4.38
N ALA A 122 9.19 -4.86 -5.08
CA ALA A 122 9.09 -6.30 -4.86
C ALA A 122 9.50 -6.69 -3.43
N ALA A 123 10.59 -6.13 -2.93
CA ALA A 123 11.08 -6.37 -1.58
C ALA A 123 10.10 -5.88 -0.50
N VAL A 124 9.57 -4.66 -0.63
CA VAL A 124 8.57 -4.10 0.30
C VAL A 124 7.30 -4.94 0.31
N TRP A 125 6.81 -5.40 -0.87
CA TRP A 125 5.63 -6.27 -0.96
C TRP A 125 5.85 -7.59 -0.24
N THR A 126 6.98 -8.24 -0.51
CA THR A 126 7.35 -9.53 0.10
C THR A 126 7.42 -9.42 1.62
N ILE A 127 8.13 -8.42 2.14
CA ILE A 127 8.27 -8.21 3.59
C ILE A 127 6.94 -7.86 4.24
N THR A 128 6.14 -6.99 3.61
CA THR A 128 4.83 -6.58 4.13
C THR A 128 3.91 -7.80 4.23
N ASP A 129 3.81 -8.59 3.16
CA ASP A 129 2.95 -9.77 3.15
C ASP A 129 3.39 -10.80 4.20
N ALA A 130 4.70 -11.04 4.36
CA ALA A 130 5.25 -11.92 5.41
C ALA A 130 4.93 -11.41 6.83
N ALA A 131 5.09 -10.11 7.07
CA ALA A 131 4.82 -9.49 8.38
C ALA A 131 3.34 -9.61 8.79
N PHE A 132 2.42 -9.52 7.82
CA PHE A 132 0.98 -9.62 8.08
C PHE A 132 0.40 -11.03 7.97
N ALA A 133 1.11 -11.99 7.35
CA ALA A 133 0.69 -13.40 7.31
C ALA A 133 0.50 -13.99 8.72
N GLN A 134 1.30 -13.50 9.68
CA GLN A 134 1.20 -13.88 11.09
C GLN A 134 0.98 -12.66 11.99
N ARG A 135 -0.08 -11.91 11.75
CA ARG A 135 -0.38 -10.61 12.39
C ARG A 135 -0.18 -10.55 13.91
N ARG A 136 -0.43 -11.67 14.63
CA ARG A 136 -0.29 -11.74 16.10
C ARG A 136 1.14 -12.01 16.59
N LYS A 137 2.06 -12.35 15.70
CA LYS A 137 3.46 -12.64 16.04
C LYS A 137 4.30 -11.36 15.99
N THR A 138 5.45 -11.40 16.68
CA THR A 138 6.49 -10.39 16.55
C THR A 138 7.11 -10.42 15.16
N LEU A 139 7.69 -9.31 14.71
CA LEU A 139 8.38 -9.23 13.41
C LEU A 139 9.49 -10.28 13.30
N ARG A 140 10.27 -10.50 14.37
CA ARG A 140 11.28 -11.56 14.42
C ARG A 140 10.70 -12.93 14.05
N ALA A 141 9.53 -13.26 14.56
CA ALA A 141 8.87 -14.54 14.28
C ALA A 141 8.19 -14.57 12.91
N ALA A 142 7.57 -13.45 12.49
CA ALA A 142 6.86 -13.34 11.22
C ALA A 142 7.81 -13.38 10.02
N LEU A 143 9.00 -12.79 10.12
CA LEU A 143 9.98 -12.74 9.05
C LEU A 143 10.93 -13.95 9.01
N LYS A 144 10.90 -14.83 10.04
CA LYS A 144 11.73 -16.04 10.06
C LYS A 144 11.64 -16.89 8.79
N PRO A 145 10.45 -17.15 8.19
CA PRO A 145 10.37 -17.92 6.94
C PRO A 145 11.09 -17.26 5.77
N LEU A 146 11.12 -15.91 5.75
CA LEU A 146 11.75 -15.13 4.70
C LEU A 146 13.28 -15.09 4.84
N THR A 147 13.78 -15.00 6.07
CA THR A 147 15.21 -14.85 6.36
C THR A 147 15.92 -16.17 6.71
N GLY A 148 15.19 -17.28 6.75
CA GLY A 148 15.72 -18.61 7.09
C GLY A 148 15.81 -18.87 8.60
N SER A 149 16.08 -17.87 9.43
CA SER A 149 16.14 -18.04 10.90
C SER A 149 15.61 -16.83 11.65
N GLY A 150 15.27 -17.02 12.94
CA GLY A 150 14.88 -15.91 13.82
C GLY A 150 16.04 -14.96 14.13
N GLU A 151 17.28 -15.45 14.11
CA GLU A 151 18.48 -14.64 14.33
C GLU A 151 18.76 -13.76 13.13
N ALA A 152 18.64 -14.28 11.91
CA ALA A 152 18.75 -13.50 10.68
C ALA A 152 17.66 -12.43 10.59
N ALA A 153 16.41 -12.76 10.96
CA ALA A 153 15.31 -11.79 11.04
C ALA A 153 15.61 -10.68 12.06
N GLU A 154 16.13 -11.04 13.23
CA GLU A 154 16.48 -10.07 14.28
C GLU A 154 17.63 -9.16 13.83
N HIS A 155 18.65 -9.72 13.19
CA HIS A 155 19.78 -8.95 12.66
C HIS A 155 19.31 -7.93 11.61
N LEU A 156 18.48 -8.36 10.66
CA LEU A 156 17.88 -7.50 9.64
C LEU A 156 17.06 -6.36 10.25
N LEU A 157 16.19 -6.66 11.23
CA LEU A 157 15.36 -5.68 11.91
C LEU A 157 16.22 -4.64 12.66
N LYS A 158 17.25 -5.10 13.37
CA LYS A 158 18.19 -4.19 14.08
C LYS A 158 18.97 -3.32 13.10
N ALA A 159 19.43 -3.87 11.97
CA ALA A 159 20.09 -3.10 10.93
C ALA A 159 19.20 -1.98 10.35
N ALA A 160 17.89 -2.23 10.24
CA ALA A 160 16.90 -1.24 9.83
C ALA A 160 16.46 -0.28 10.97
N GLY A 161 16.99 -0.43 12.18
CA GLY A 161 16.60 0.37 13.35
C GLY A 161 15.19 0.06 13.86
N ILE A 162 14.73 -1.19 13.68
CA ILE A 162 13.39 -1.64 14.06
C ILE A 162 13.49 -2.64 15.22
N ASP A 163 12.68 -2.42 16.27
CA ASP A 163 12.59 -3.36 17.39
C ASP A 163 11.98 -4.70 16.94
N PRO A 164 12.72 -5.83 17.09
CA PRO A 164 12.27 -7.14 16.65
C PRO A 164 11.03 -7.68 17.39
N THR A 165 10.68 -7.09 18.53
CA THR A 165 9.53 -7.48 19.35
C THR A 165 8.23 -6.83 18.90
N LEU A 166 8.30 -5.80 18.05
CA LEU A 166 7.13 -5.17 17.46
C LEU A 166 6.37 -6.14 16.54
N ARG A 167 5.13 -5.81 16.25
CA ARG A 167 4.30 -6.48 15.23
C ARG A 167 4.27 -5.63 13.95
N GLY A 168 4.01 -6.27 12.81
CA GLY A 168 3.95 -5.59 11.51
C GLY A 168 2.99 -4.40 11.46
N GLU A 169 1.89 -4.46 12.21
CA GLU A 169 0.92 -3.36 12.30
C GLU A 169 1.46 -2.08 12.98
N ARG A 170 2.63 -2.12 13.60
CA ARG A 170 3.26 -0.96 14.25
C ARG A 170 4.18 -0.19 13.31
N LEU A 171 4.52 -0.75 12.15
CA LEU A 171 5.45 -0.18 11.20
C LEU A 171 4.73 0.73 10.20
N THR A 172 5.36 1.86 9.87
CA THR A 172 4.98 2.73 8.76
C THR A 172 5.45 2.16 7.41
N ALA A 173 4.97 2.71 6.30
CA ALA A 173 5.51 2.38 4.98
C ALA A 173 7.01 2.68 4.87
N ALA A 174 7.49 3.78 5.46
CA ALA A 174 8.90 4.13 5.52
C ALA A 174 9.74 3.09 6.29
N ASP A 175 9.21 2.50 7.37
CA ASP A 175 9.88 1.43 8.10
C ASP A 175 10.02 0.18 7.23
N TYR A 176 8.99 -0.18 6.46
CA TYR A 176 9.05 -1.29 5.51
C TYR A 176 10.06 -1.04 4.39
N VAL A 177 10.15 0.19 3.89
CA VAL A 177 11.16 0.59 2.90
C VAL A 177 12.57 0.45 3.46
N ARG A 178 12.83 0.97 4.67
CA ARG A 178 14.15 0.81 5.32
C ARG A 178 14.52 -0.66 5.51
N LEU A 179 13.54 -1.47 5.90
CA LEU A 179 13.74 -2.91 6.07
C LEU A 179 14.09 -3.60 4.74
N ALA A 180 13.41 -3.23 3.66
CA ALA A 180 13.70 -3.72 2.31
C ALA A 180 15.10 -3.32 1.85
N GLN A 181 15.48 -2.06 2.04
CA GLN A 181 16.82 -1.54 1.69
C GLN A 181 17.94 -2.26 2.46
N CYS A 182 17.74 -2.55 3.75
CA CYS A 182 18.71 -3.32 4.53
C CYS A 182 18.75 -4.80 4.13
N GLY A 183 17.66 -5.35 3.59
CA GLY A 183 17.52 -6.73 3.20
C GLY A 183 17.83 -7.03 1.73
N ALA A 184 18.20 -6.04 0.92
CA ALA A 184 18.40 -6.18 -0.53
C ALA A 184 19.40 -7.29 -0.95
N SER A 185 20.29 -7.71 -0.05
CA SER A 185 21.22 -8.83 -0.26
C SER A 185 20.66 -10.17 0.24
N LEU A 186 19.50 -10.22 0.88
CA LEU A 186 18.91 -11.39 1.53
C LEU A 186 17.56 -11.81 0.91
N LEU A 187 16.99 -10.97 0.05
CA LEU A 187 15.71 -11.13 -0.63
C LEU A 187 15.89 -11.28 -2.14
#